data_e2dba2982063b1724f29d89f5004d209
#
_entry.id   e2dba2982063b1724f29d89f5004d209
#
_cell.length_a   1.000
_cell.length_b   1.000
_cell.length_c   1.000
_cell.angle_alpha   90.00
_cell.angle_beta   90.00
_cell.angle_gamma   90.00
#
_symmetry.space_group_name_H-M   'P 1'
#
loop_
_entity.id
_entity.type
_entity.pdbx_description
1 polymer ?
#
loop_
_entity_poly.entity_id
_entity_poly.type
_entity_poly.pdbx_seq_one_letter_code
_entity_poly.pdbx_strand_id
1 'polypeptide(L)' 'MEHILQFFEYAHLPPALQTVSAPFCALAQAIARDLPRNPERTVALRKLLEAKDAAVRAFMAVG' A
#
# COMPACT_ATOMS: atom_id res chain seq x y z
N MET A 1 11.49 -3.89 -10.09
CA MET A 1 10.45 -3.49 -9.12
C MET A 1 11.12 -3.10 -7.81
N GLU A 2 10.64 -2.05 -7.18
CA GLU A 2 11.16 -1.67 -5.88
C GLU A 2 10.73 -2.66 -4.80
N HIS A 3 11.63 -2.92 -3.88
CA HIS A 3 11.40 -3.90 -2.82
C HIS A 3 10.13 -3.62 -2.02
N ILE A 4 9.88 -2.35 -1.69
CA ILE A 4 8.72 -1.98 -0.87
C ILE A 4 7.39 -2.27 -1.55
N LEU A 5 7.34 -2.28 -2.90
CA LEU A 5 6.09 -2.49 -3.61
C LEU A 5 5.49 -3.88 -3.38
N GLN A 6 6.31 -4.88 -3.02
CA GLN A 6 5.80 -6.21 -2.73
C GLN A 6 4.81 -6.22 -1.56
N PHE A 7 4.97 -5.29 -0.63
CA PHE A 7 4.10 -5.23 0.55
C PHE A 7 2.74 -4.62 0.25
N PHE A 8 2.55 -4.08 -0.96
CA PHE A 8 1.26 -3.57 -1.42
C PHE A 8 0.47 -4.61 -2.22
N GLU A 9 1.03 -5.77 -2.49
CA GLU A 9 0.32 -6.82 -3.23
C GLU A 9 -0.90 -7.28 -2.43
N TYR A 10 -1.99 -7.55 -3.13
CA TYR A 10 -3.25 -7.88 -2.49
C TYR A 10 -3.94 -9.10 -3.09
N ALA A 11 -3.45 -9.65 -4.21
CA ALA A 11 -4.12 -10.75 -4.91
C ALA A 11 -4.25 -12.01 -4.04
N HIS A 12 -3.34 -12.18 -3.07
CA HIS A 12 -3.34 -13.33 -2.17
C HIS A 12 -4.31 -13.18 -0.99
N LEU A 13 -4.92 -12.01 -0.83
CA LEU A 13 -5.80 -11.73 0.30
C LEU A 13 -7.22 -12.20 0.03
N PRO A 14 -8.02 -12.47 1.09
CA PRO A 14 -9.46 -12.70 0.92
C PRO A 14 -10.12 -11.51 0.21
N PRO A 15 -11.22 -11.74 -0.54
CA PRO A 15 -11.84 -10.69 -1.37
C PRO A 15 -12.15 -9.39 -0.64
N ALA A 16 -12.64 -9.45 0.60
CA ALA A 16 -12.96 -8.25 1.36
C ALA A 16 -11.72 -7.40 1.64
N LEU A 17 -10.58 -8.06 1.94
CA LEU A 17 -9.32 -7.37 2.19
C LEU A 17 -8.70 -6.85 0.90
N GLN A 18 -8.94 -7.51 -0.23
CA GLN A 18 -8.50 -6.99 -1.53
C GLN A 18 -9.14 -5.63 -1.81
N THR A 19 -10.42 -5.47 -1.50
CA THR A 19 -11.13 -4.22 -1.69
C THR A 19 -10.49 -3.08 -0.87
N VAL A 20 -10.06 -3.39 0.35
CA VAL A 20 -9.38 -2.39 1.20
C VAL A 20 -7.99 -2.07 0.66
N SER A 21 -7.24 -3.08 0.23
CA SER A 21 -5.82 -2.94 -0.10
C SER A 21 -5.56 -2.46 -1.53
N ALA A 22 -6.46 -2.74 -2.48
CA ALA A 22 -6.24 -2.42 -3.89
C ALA A 22 -5.99 -0.93 -4.15
N PRO A 23 -6.73 0.03 -3.55
CA PRO A 23 -6.46 1.44 -3.77
C PRO A 23 -5.05 1.85 -3.33
N PHE A 24 -4.55 1.27 -2.25
CA PHE A 24 -3.19 1.57 -1.77
C PHE A 24 -2.15 1.04 -2.74
N CYS A 25 -2.36 -0.14 -3.30
CA CYS A 25 -1.46 -0.68 -4.31
C CYS A 25 -1.44 0.20 -5.55
N ALA A 26 -2.61 0.64 -6.03
CA ALA A 26 -2.71 1.50 -7.20
C ALA A 26 -1.96 2.82 -6.97
N LEU A 27 -2.12 3.43 -5.79
CA LEU A 27 -1.45 4.68 -5.46
C LEU A 27 0.06 4.48 -5.31
N ALA A 28 0.49 3.38 -4.68
CA ALA A 28 1.91 3.07 -4.54
C ALA A 28 2.57 2.93 -5.91
N GLN A 29 1.90 2.25 -6.84
CA GLN A 29 2.42 2.10 -8.20
C GLN A 29 2.49 3.44 -8.93
N ALA A 30 1.50 4.30 -8.74
CA ALA A 30 1.50 5.65 -9.33
C ALA A 30 2.66 6.48 -8.79
N ILE A 31 2.91 6.43 -7.48
CA ILE A 31 4.04 7.14 -6.86
C ILE A 31 5.36 6.64 -7.45
N ALA A 32 5.52 5.32 -7.55
CA ALA A 32 6.74 4.72 -8.07
C ALA A 32 6.97 5.05 -9.55
N ARG A 33 5.88 5.17 -10.32
CA ARG A 33 5.95 5.49 -11.75
C ARG A 33 6.22 6.97 -12.00
N ASP A 34 5.56 7.84 -11.25
CA ASP A 34 5.47 9.26 -11.61
C ASP A 34 6.48 10.15 -10.90
N LEU A 35 7.03 9.71 -9.75
CA LEU A 35 7.96 10.51 -8.98
C LEU A 35 9.38 9.98 -9.11
N PRO A 36 10.40 10.89 -9.14
CA PRO A 36 11.79 10.46 -9.20
C PRO A 36 12.22 9.73 -7.94
N ARG A 37 13.20 8.87 -8.07
CA ARG A 37 13.78 8.18 -6.90
C ARG A 37 14.58 9.17 -6.06
N ASN A 38 14.12 9.37 -4.84
CA ASN A 38 14.79 10.22 -3.86
C ASN A 38 14.29 9.83 -2.46
N PRO A 39 14.95 10.35 -1.40
CA PRO A 39 14.56 9.99 -0.04
C PRO A 39 13.11 10.33 0.31
N GLU A 40 12.56 11.42 -0.24
CA GLU A 40 11.19 11.83 0.05
C GLU A 40 10.18 10.86 -0.56
N ARG A 41 10.47 10.34 -1.77
CA ARG A 41 9.62 9.31 -2.38
C ARG A 41 9.61 8.04 -1.54
N THR A 42 10.75 7.67 -0.99
CA THR A 42 10.87 6.52 -0.09
C THR A 42 10.00 6.74 1.15
N VAL A 43 10.04 7.94 1.72
CA VAL A 43 9.19 8.28 2.87
C VAL A 43 7.72 8.18 2.49
N ALA A 44 7.34 8.71 1.32
CA ALA A 44 5.94 8.67 0.86
C ALA A 44 5.44 7.21 0.75
N LEU A 45 6.23 6.34 0.15
CA LEU A 45 5.86 4.93 0.01
C LEU A 45 5.77 4.23 1.37
N ARG A 46 6.68 4.54 2.28
CA ARG A 46 6.65 3.94 3.63
C ARG A 46 5.42 4.39 4.40
N LYS A 47 5.09 5.69 4.34
CA LYS A 47 3.90 6.21 5.03
C LYS A 47 2.63 5.64 4.44
N LEU A 48 2.60 5.47 3.12
CA LEU A 48 1.45 4.85 2.46
C LEU A 48 1.30 3.39 2.90
N LEU A 49 2.40 2.66 3.04
CA LEU A 49 2.36 1.29 3.53
C LEU A 49 1.82 1.22 4.96
N GLU A 50 2.26 2.13 5.83
CA GLU A 50 1.75 2.24 7.18
C GLU A 50 0.24 2.51 7.17
N ALA A 51 -0.21 3.39 6.28
CA ALA A 51 -1.63 3.69 6.13
C ALA A 51 -2.42 2.47 5.67
N LYS A 52 -1.88 1.72 4.71
CA LYS A 52 -2.51 0.49 4.22
C LYS A 52 -2.66 -0.52 5.34
N ASP A 53 -1.61 -0.73 6.11
CA ASP A 53 -1.63 -1.69 7.21
C ASP A 53 -2.65 -1.27 8.27
N ALA A 54 -2.73 0.03 8.57
CA ALA A 54 -3.72 0.56 9.51
C ALA A 54 -5.15 0.37 8.99
N ALA A 55 -5.35 0.59 7.69
CA ALA A 55 -6.67 0.41 7.07
C ALA A 55 -7.12 -1.05 7.14
N VAL A 56 -6.20 -1.99 6.90
CA VAL A 56 -6.52 -3.41 7.01
C VAL A 56 -6.90 -3.76 8.46
N ARG A 57 -6.14 -3.25 9.42
CA ARG A 57 -6.46 -3.48 10.84
C ARG A 57 -7.80 -2.87 11.22
N ALA A 58 -8.09 -1.68 10.71
CA ALA A 58 -9.38 -1.03 10.97
C ALA A 58 -10.55 -1.84 10.42
N PHE A 59 -10.39 -2.40 9.22
CA PHE A 59 -11.42 -3.26 8.62
C PHE A 59 -11.64 -4.52 9.46
N MET A 60 -10.57 -5.09 10.01
CA MET A 60 -10.64 -6.33 10.78
C MET A 60 -11.04 -6.10 12.25
N ALA A 61 -10.96 -4.87 12.73
CA ALA A 61 -11.26 -4.56 14.12
C ALA A 61 -12.76 -4.73 14.38
N VAL A 62 -13.08 -5.22 15.58
CA VAL A 62 -14.45 -5.37 16.04
C VAL A 62 -14.78 -4.22 16.99
N GLY A 63 -15.76 -3.43 16.59
CA GLY A 63 -16.23 -2.38 17.47
C GLY A 63 -15.92 -0.99 17.12
#